data_d3908ad19d6ea1ed17efcd754f483d54
#
_entry.id   d3908ad19d6ea1ed17efcd754f483d54
#
_cell.length_a   1.000
_cell.length_b   1.000
_cell.length_c   1.000
_cell.angle_alpha   90.00
_cell.angle_beta   90.00
_cell.angle_gamma   90.00
#
_symmetry.space_group_name_H-M   'P 1'
#
loop_
_entity.id
_entity.type
_entity.pdbx_description
1 polymer ?
#
loop_
_entity_poly.entity_id
_entity_poly.type
_entity_poly.pdbx_seq_one_letter_code
_entity_poly.pdbx_strand_id
1 'polypeptide(L)'
;MKTPICTFDARSGTLCSLCENKLRTGQLTQEDVEGSIRLTKLSARNQDLDKLTLVNSKRVGDDFLLFFRASDINFLRSKEILMNTIEEEFHGNVWLMEADSPPRKFLENLFFPIRIGNSNMIWLPDGHKVTQVTVTNKDYSKISGKVDKIKRIAEEIKEIELLVQVLGD
;
A
#
# COMPACT_ATOMS: atom_id res chain seq x y z
N MET A 1 13.13 -3.47 -12.98
CA MET A 1 11.90 -3.54 -12.19
C MET A 1 10.82 -4.31 -12.94
N LYS A 2 10.07 -5.17 -12.27
CA LYS A 2 8.89 -5.83 -12.84
C LYS A 2 7.64 -5.08 -12.44
N THR A 3 6.72 -4.91 -13.39
CA THR A 3 5.49 -4.14 -13.20
C THR A 3 4.30 -4.85 -13.86
N PRO A 4 3.05 -4.49 -13.54
CA PRO A 4 1.84 -5.04 -14.16
C PRO A 4 1.79 -4.84 -15.69
N ILE A 5 2.35 -3.74 -16.20
CA ILE A 5 2.47 -3.48 -17.64
C ILE A 5 3.82 -3.94 -18.18
N CYS A 6 3.96 -4.05 -19.48
CA CYS A 6 5.22 -4.46 -20.09
C CYS A 6 6.32 -3.39 -19.90
N THR A 7 7.57 -3.84 -19.96
CA THR A 7 8.74 -2.98 -19.71
C THR A 7 8.84 -1.79 -20.69
N PHE A 8 8.43 -2.01 -21.94
CA PHE A 8 8.43 -0.96 -22.96
C PHE A 8 7.47 0.16 -22.59
N ASP A 9 6.22 -0.19 -22.25
CA ASP A 9 5.18 0.76 -21.87
C ASP A 9 5.54 1.53 -20.58
N ALA A 10 6.09 0.79 -19.60
CA ALA A 10 6.52 1.39 -18.33
C ALA A 10 7.64 2.43 -18.52
N ARG A 11 8.50 2.26 -19.53
CA ARG A 11 9.57 3.20 -19.86
C ARG A 11 9.12 4.34 -20.76
N SER A 12 8.32 4.02 -21.80
CA SER A 12 7.86 5.02 -22.79
C SER A 12 6.74 5.91 -22.25
N GLY A 13 5.95 5.40 -21.31
CA GLY A 13 4.73 6.07 -20.83
C GLY A 13 3.55 5.93 -21.79
N THR A 14 3.67 5.11 -22.85
CA THR A 14 2.61 4.86 -23.83
C THR A 14 2.28 3.39 -23.86
N LEU A 15 0.99 3.05 -23.79
CA LEU A 15 0.56 1.65 -23.80
C LEU A 15 0.62 1.04 -25.20
N CYS A 16 1.12 -0.18 -25.29
CA CYS A 16 0.99 -1.02 -26.49
C CYS A 16 -0.43 -1.62 -26.55
N SER A 17 -0.81 -2.13 -27.70
CA SER A 17 -2.14 -2.71 -27.94
C SER A 17 -2.49 -3.84 -26.96
N LEU A 18 -1.51 -4.62 -26.50
CA LEU A 18 -1.73 -5.69 -25.54
C LEU A 18 -2.06 -5.15 -24.13
N CYS A 19 -1.29 -4.19 -23.63
CA CYS A 19 -1.55 -3.56 -22.32
C CYS A 19 -2.83 -2.71 -22.35
N GLU A 20 -3.10 -2.03 -23.47
CA GLU A 20 -4.33 -1.29 -23.68
C GLU A 20 -5.56 -2.21 -23.65
N ASN A 21 -5.47 -3.40 -24.28
CA ASN A 21 -6.53 -4.39 -24.21
C ASN A 21 -6.74 -4.92 -22.79
N LYS A 22 -5.66 -5.19 -22.02
CA LYS A 22 -5.77 -5.58 -20.61
C LYS A 22 -6.43 -4.52 -19.76
N LEU A 23 -6.13 -3.24 -19.99
CA LEU A 23 -6.78 -2.11 -19.32
C LEU A 23 -8.29 -2.06 -19.66
N ARG A 24 -8.64 -2.20 -20.94
CA ARG A 24 -10.02 -2.22 -21.42
C ARG A 24 -10.83 -3.40 -20.85
N THR A 25 -10.22 -4.55 -20.66
CA THR A 25 -10.87 -5.76 -20.10
C THR A 25 -10.88 -5.83 -18.57
N GLY A 26 -10.32 -4.82 -17.88
CA GLY A 26 -10.24 -4.79 -16.43
C GLY A 26 -9.17 -5.70 -15.80
N GLN A 27 -8.28 -6.27 -16.62
CA GLN A 27 -7.11 -7.02 -16.13
C GLN A 27 -5.99 -6.11 -15.61
N LEU A 28 -6.01 -4.85 -16.00
CA LEU A 28 -5.18 -3.77 -15.48
C LEU A 28 -6.09 -2.61 -15.07
N THR A 29 -5.63 -1.82 -14.12
CA THR A 29 -6.27 -0.56 -13.73
C THR A 29 -5.43 0.64 -14.19
N GLN A 30 -6.01 1.84 -14.18
CA GLN A 30 -5.26 3.07 -14.45
C GLN A 30 -4.16 3.29 -13.40
N GLU A 31 -4.41 2.90 -12.16
CA GLU A 31 -3.45 2.95 -11.06
C GLU A 31 -2.26 2.02 -11.31
N ASP A 32 -2.51 0.82 -11.88
CA ASP A 32 -1.43 -0.10 -12.28
C ASP A 32 -0.52 0.53 -13.33
N VAL A 33 -1.10 1.22 -14.30
CA VAL A 33 -0.35 1.92 -15.35
C VAL A 33 0.44 3.07 -14.75
N GLU A 34 -0.20 3.93 -13.96
CA GLU A 34 0.44 5.09 -13.32
C GLU A 34 1.57 4.67 -12.39
N GLY A 35 1.31 3.72 -11.48
CA GLY A 35 2.31 3.19 -10.56
C GLY A 35 3.51 2.57 -11.28
N SER A 36 3.25 1.81 -12.35
CA SER A 36 4.29 1.19 -13.17
C SER A 36 5.20 2.21 -13.82
N ILE A 37 4.64 3.25 -14.43
CA ILE A 37 5.40 4.30 -15.12
C ILE A 37 6.24 5.11 -14.13
N ARG A 38 5.64 5.58 -13.02
CA ARG A 38 6.33 6.37 -12.01
C ARG A 38 7.49 5.60 -11.39
N LEU A 39 7.25 4.37 -10.94
CA LEU A 39 8.30 3.55 -10.32
C LEU A 39 9.40 3.15 -11.32
N THR A 40 9.06 2.90 -12.60
CA THR A 40 10.07 2.60 -13.62
C THR A 40 10.97 3.80 -13.89
N LYS A 41 10.45 5.03 -13.88
CA LYS A 41 11.26 6.25 -13.96
C LYS A 41 12.22 6.39 -12.79
N LEU A 42 11.77 6.07 -11.58
CA LEU A 42 12.64 6.05 -10.38
C LEU A 42 13.70 4.96 -10.48
N SER A 43 13.35 3.76 -10.95
CA SER A 43 14.29 2.63 -11.07
C SER A 43 15.43 2.93 -12.07
N ALA A 44 15.18 3.75 -13.08
CA ALA A 44 16.22 4.19 -14.01
C ALA A 44 17.34 5.00 -13.33
N ARG A 45 17.04 5.62 -12.18
CA ARG A 45 17.98 6.42 -11.38
C ARG A 45 18.46 5.68 -10.13
N ASN A 46 17.84 4.57 -9.78
CA ASN A 46 18.11 3.82 -8.56
C ASN A 46 18.06 2.30 -8.83
N GLN A 47 19.24 1.67 -8.88
CA GLN A 47 19.37 0.24 -9.20
C GLN A 47 18.71 -0.68 -8.16
N ASP A 48 18.56 -0.24 -6.91
CA ASP A 48 17.90 -1.02 -5.88
C ASP A 48 16.40 -1.20 -6.20
N LEU A 49 15.75 -0.19 -6.79
CA LEU A 49 14.37 -0.30 -7.24
C LEU A 49 14.20 -1.24 -8.44
N ASP A 50 15.22 -1.39 -9.26
CA ASP A 50 15.15 -2.24 -10.47
C ASP A 50 14.93 -3.73 -10.15
N LYS A 51 15.29 -4.15 -8.95
CA LYS A 51 15.13 -5.55 -8.47
C LYS A 51 13.72 -5.87 -7.99
N LEU A 52 12.90 -4.85 -7.73
CA LEU A 52 11.59 -5.01 -7.12
C LEU A 52 10.51 -5.42 -8.12
N THR A 53 9.44 -5.99 -7.60
CA THR A 53 8.25 -6.35 -8.36
C THR A 53 7.03 -5.66 -7.79
N LEU A 54 6.50 -4.70 -8.54
CA LEU A 54 5.17 -4.15 -8.30
C LEU A 54 4.15 -5.17 -8.80
N VAL A 55 3.26 -5.61 -7.94
CA VAL A 55 2.21 -6.59 -8.28
C VAL A 55 0.97 -5.90 -8.81
N ASN A 56 0.48 -4.90 -8.09
CA ASN A 56 -0.61 -4.03 -8.52
C ASN A 56 -0.57 -2.70 -7.77
N SER A 57 -1.44 -1.80 -8.16
CA SER A 57 -1.63 -0.51 -7.51
C SER A 57 -3.12 -0.21 -7.34
N LYS A 58 -3.46 0.55 -6.32
CA LYS A 58 -4.84 1.01 -6.07
C LYS A 58 -4.83 2.45 -5.60
N ARG A 59 -5.98 3.10 -5.68
CA ARG A 59 -6.18 4.44 -5.15
C ARG A 59 -7.39 4.44 -4.21
N VAL A 60 -7.23 5.11 -3.07
CA VAL A 60 -8.31 5.34 -2.10
C VAL A 60 -8.33 6.84 -1.80
N GLY A 61 -9.27 7.56 -2.40
CA GLY A 61 -9.25 9.01 -2.38
C GLY A 61 -7.97 9.57 -3.00
N ASP A 62 -7.22 10.36 -2.24
CA ASP A 62 -5.94 10.94 -2.68
C ASP A 62 -4.73 10.04 -2.39
N ASP A 63 -4.95 8.94 -1.67
CA ASP A 63 -3.89 8.03 -1.28
C ASP A 63 -3.65 6.96 -2.35
N PHE A 64 -2.38 6.74 -2.68
CA PHE A 64 -1.93 5.76 -3.67
C PHE A 64 -1.32 4.54 -2.96
N LEU A 65 -1.82 3.35 -3.25
CA LEU A 65 -1.35 2.10 -2.65
C LEU A 65 -0.54 1.32 -3.67
N LEU A 66 0.69 0.98 -3.32
CA LEU A 66 1.61 0.19 -4.13
C LEU A 66 1.81 -1.17 -3.49
N PHE A 67 1.40 -2.23 -4.17
CA PHE A 67 1.49 -3.60 -3.68
C PHE A 67 2.71 -4.30 -4.27
N PHE A 68 3.65 -4.64 -3.40
CA PHE A 68 4.87 -5.36 -3.74
C PHE A 68 4.83 -6.80 -3.20
N ARG A 69 5.75 -7.65 -3.64
CA ARG A 69 5.96 -8.96 -3.01
C ARG A 69 6.47 -8.79 -1.57
N ALA A 70 6.19 -9.77 -0.71
CA ALA A 70 6.59 -9.75 0.70
C ALA A 70 8.10 -9.51 0.90
N SER A 71 8.94 -10.18 0.12
CA SER A 71 10.40 -9.99 0.15
C SER A 71 10.82 -8.55 -0.17
N ASP A 72 10.14 -7.94 -1.14
CA ASP A 72 10.46 -6.61 -1.62
C ASP A 72 10.03 -5.53 -0.62
N ILE A 73 8.91 -5.72 0.09
CA ILE A 73 8.49 -4.83 1.17
C ILE A 73 9.50 -4.80 2.30
N ASN A 74 9.99 -5.96 2.73
CA ASN A 74 11.02 -6.03 3.78
C ASN A 74 12.30 -5.32 3.36
N PHE A 75 12.71 -5.48 2.09
CA PHE A 75 13.86 -4.76 1.54
C PHE A 75 13.63 -3.24 1.51
N LEU A 76 12.48 -2.77 1.00
CA LEU A 76 12.14 -1.34 0.97
C LEU A 76 12.17 -0.71 2.37
N ARG A 77 11.57 -1.39 3.36
CA ARG A 77 11.54 -0.91 4.75
C ARG A 77 12.91 -0.85 5.43
N SER A 78 13.88 -1.63 4.94
CA SER A 78 15.27 -1.55 5.40
C SER A 78 16.05 -0.38 4.80
N LYS A 79 15.47 0.31 3.81
CA LYS A 79 16.12 1.37 3.02
C LYS A 79 15.32 2.67 3.09
N GLU A 80 15.53 3.46 4.13
CA GLU A 80 14.82 4.72 4.37
C GLU A 80 14.93 5.68 3.16
N ILE A 81 16.10 5.74 2.53
CA ILE A 81 16.30 6.59 1.33
C ILE A 81 15.37 6.19 0.19
N LEU A 82 15.15 4.88 -0.02
CA LEU A 82 14.24 4.41 -1.07
C LEU A 82 12.79 4.74 -0.76
N MET A 83 12.38 4.58 0.50
CA MET A 83 11.04 4.93 0.94
C MET A 83 10.79 6.42 0.72
N ASN A 84 11.69 7.28 1.15
CA ASN A 84 11.58 8.73 0.97
C ASN A 84 11.52 9.10 -0.53
N THR A 85 12.34 8.47 -1.37
CA THR A 85 12.32 8.72 -2.83
C THR A 85 10.96 8.36 -3.45
N ILE A 86 10.35 7.26 -3.02
CA ILE A 86 9.00 6.87 -3.48
C ILE A 86 7.96 7.85 -2.93
N GLU A 87 8.03 8.20 -1.65
CA GLU A 87 7.10 9.16 -1.04
C GLU A 87 7.14 10.52 -1.73
N GLU A 88 8.31 11.01 -2.08
CA GLU A 88 8.48 12.27 -2.83
C GLU A 88 7.84 12.18 -4.22
N GLU A 89 8.05 11.10 -4.97
CA GLU A 89 7.45 10.91 -6.31
C GLU A 89 5.91 10.89 -6.26
N PHE A 90 5.34 10.37 -5.18
CA PHE A 90 3.89 10.31 -4.98
C PHE A 90 3.34 11.42 -4.07
N HIS A 91 4.15 12.47 -3.83
CA HIS A 91 3.76 13.65 -3.04
C HIS A 91 3.29 13.34 -1.61
N GLY A 92 3.88 12.34 -0.96
CA GLY A 92 3.60 11.95 0.41
C GLY A 92 2.30 11.15 0.62
N ASN A 93 1.54 10.90 -0.42
CA ASN A 93 0.27 10.16 -0.36
C ASN A 93 0.42 8.73 -0.90
N VAL A 94 1.43 8.00 -0.45
CA VAL A 94 1.71 6.64 -0.89
C VAL A 94 1.78 5.67 0.28
N TRP A 95 1.25 4.47 0.07
CA TRP A 95 1.27 3.38 1.03
C TRP A 95 1.95 2.17 0.39
N LEU A 96 3.00 1.66 1.05
CA LEU A 96 3.75 0.49 0.58
C LEU A 96 3.18 -0.75 1.24
N MET A 97 2.54 -1.59 0.45
CA MET A 97 1.75 -2.73 0.90
C MET A 97 2.33 -4.05 0.39
N GLU A 98 2.16 -5.10 1.17
CA GLU A 98 2.45 -6.47 0.74
C GLU A 98 1.26 -7.03 -0.03
N ALA A 99 1.52 -7.51 -1.27
CA ALA A 99 0.50 -8.14 -2.09
C ALA A 99 0.02 -9.47 -1.46
N ASP A 100 -1.26 -9.79 -1.68
CA ASP A 100 -1.89 -11.05 -1.23
C ASP A 100 -1.74 -11.34 0.27
N SER A 101 -1.51 -10.30 1.08
CA SER A 101 -1.33 -10.45 2.52
C SER A 101 -2.65 -10.79 3.23
N PRO A 102 -2.60 -11.65 4.28
CA PRO A 102 -3.77 -11.91 5.12
C PRO A 102 -4.17 -10.63 5.90
N PRO A 103 -5.43 -10.55 6.40
CA PRO A 103 -5.95 -9.35 7.03
C PRO A 103 -5.06 -8.74 8.11
N ARG A 104 -4.50 -9.55 9.01
CA ARG A 104 -3.59 -9.07 10.04
C ARG A 104 -2.33 -8.41 9.45
N LYS A 105 -1.70 -9.06 8.48
CA LYS A 105 -0.50 -8.55 7.82
C LYS A 105 -0.78 -7.27 7.03
N PHE A 106 -1.94 -7.21 6.39
CA PHE A 106 -2.42 -6.01 5.72
C PHE A 106 -2.54 -4.83 6.71
N LEU A 107 -3.12 -5.05 7.88
CA LEU A 107 -3.20 -4.02 8.93
C LEU A 107 -1.80 -3.62 9.44
N GLU A 108 -0.90 -4.57 9.67
CA GLU A 108 0.50 -4.27 10.03
C GLU A 108 1.19 -3.38 8.99
N ASN A 109 0.88 -3.57 7.70
CA ASN A 109 1.37 -2.71 6.63
C ASN A 109 0.81 -1.29 6.70
N LEU A 110 -0.49 -1.15 6.98
CA LEU A 110 -1.14 0.16 7.11
C LEU A 110 -0.63 0.96 8.31
N PHE A 111 -0.33 0.29 9.41
CA PHE A 111 0.16 0.95 10.62
C PHE A 111 1.66 1.21 10.62
N PHE A 112 2.40 0.70 9.63
CA PHE A 112 3.85 0.94 9.56
C PHE A 112 4.17 2.45 9.61
N PRO A 113 5.19 2.91 10.37
CA PRO A 113 6.24 2.14 11.05
C PRO A 113 5.91 1.68 12.48
N ILE A 114 4.74 1.97 13.01
CA ILE A 114 4.37 1.52 14.36
C ILE A 114 3.96 0.04 14.35
N ARG A 115 4.09 -0.58 15.51
CA ARG A 115 3.66 -1.96 15.71
C ARG A 115 2.25 -1.96 16.29
N ILE A 116 1.37 -2.74 15.69
CA ILE A 116 0.08 -3.04 16.28
C ILE A 116 0.25 -4.18 17.30
N GLY A 117 -0.50 -4.08 18.40
CA GLY A 117 -0.58 -5.16 19.39
C GLY A 117 -1.53 -6.27 18.94
N ASN A 118 -2.59 -6.50 19.69
CA ASN A 118 -3.61 -7.47 19.31
C ASN A 118 -4.48 -6.93 18.17
N SER A 119 -4.89 -7.86 17.30
CA SER A 119 -5.88 -7.62 16.26
C SER A 119 -6.96 -8.68 16.42
N ASN A 120 -8.10 -8.29 16.96
CA ASN A 120 -9.20 -9.20 17.28
C ASN A 120 -10.47 -8.73 16.56
N MET A 121 -11.25 -9.71 16.13
CA MET A 121 -12.57 -9.46 15.61
C MET A 121 -13.57 -9.49 16.74
N ILE A 122 -14.36 -8.41 16.87
CA ILE A 122 -15.40 -8.28 17.90
C ILE A 122 -16.76 -8.03 17.25
N TRP A 123 -17.81 -8.50 17.91
CA TRP A 123 -19.19 -8.23 17.56
C TRP A 123 -19.71 -7.08 18.42
N LEU A 124 -20.24 -6.07 17.77
CA LEU A 124 -20.93 -4.97 18.47
C LEU A 124 -22.37 -5.40 18.82
N PRO A 125 -23.01 -4.72 19.82
CA PRO A 125 -24.37 -5.06 20.22
C PRO A 125 -25.42 -4.96 19.12
N ASP A 126 -25.16 -4.16 18.10
CA ASP A 126 -26.02 -3.97 16.93
C ASP A 126 -25.84 -5.07 15.86
N GLY A 127 -24.96 -6.06 16.11
CA GLY A 127 -24.67 -7.17 15.20
C GLY A 127 -23.58 -6.89 14.18
N HIS A 128 -23.00 -5.69 14.16
CA HIS A 128 -21.88 -5.36 13.28
C HIS A 128 -20.58 -6.01 13.78
N LYS A 129 -19.73 -6.39 12.83
CA LYS A 129 -18.46 -7.04 13.07
C LYS A 129 -17.34 -6.06 12.77
N VAL A 130 -16.55 -5.73 13.78
CA VAL A 130 -15.42 -4.82 13.63
C VAL A 130 -14.11 -5.51 14.01
N THR A 131 -13.02 -5.06 13.39
CA THR A 131 -11.68 -5.50 13.76
C THR A 131 -11.06 -4.48 14.70
N GLN A 132 -10.89 -4.87 15.95
CA GLN A 132 -10.24 -4.04 16.96
C GLN A 132 -8.73 -4.25 16.89
N VAL A 133 -7.99 -3.14 16.77
CA VAL A 133 -6.53 -3.11 16.80
C VAL A 133 -6.07 -2.29 17.99
N THR A 134 -5.12 -2.82 18.76
CA THR A 134 -4.54 -2.11 19.90
C THR A 134 -3.21 -1.47 19.54
N VAL A 135 -3.00 -0.25 19.99
CA VAL A 135 -1.76 0.51 19.85
C VAL A 135 -1.40 1.18 21.16
N THR A 136 -0.12 1.43 21.42
CA THR A 136 0.31 2.20 22.61
C THR A 136 -0.03 3.68 22.43
N ASN A 137 -0.17 4.41 23.52
CA ASN A 137 -0.40 5.86 23.50
C ASN A 137 0.71 6.59 22.72
N LYS A 138 1.96 6.21 22.96
CA LYS A 138 3.14 6.75 22.27
C LYS A 138 3.07 6.52 20.73
N ASP A 139 2.63 5.36 20.31
CA ASP A 139 2.53 5.03 18.87
C ASP A 139 1.31 5.68 18.24
N TYR A 140 0.20 5.76 18.96
CA TYR A 140 -0.99 6.46 18.49
C TYR A 140 -0.71 7.93 18.17
N SER A 141 0.07 8.63 19.00
CA SER A 141 0.44 10.02 18.74
C SER A 141 1.19 10.24 17.42
N LYS A 142 1.93 9.23 16.97
CA LYS A 142 2.66 9.29 15.68
C LYS A 142 1.74 9.14 14.45
N ILE A 143 0.60 8.48 14.62
CA ILE A 143 -0.33 8.17 13.52
C ILE A 143 -1.67 8.89 13.64
N SER A 144 -1.90 9.68 14.67
CA SER A 144 -3.20 10.32 14.94
C SER A 144 -3.76 11.07 13.74
N GLY A 145 -2.91 11.75 12.96
CA GLY A 145 -3.31 12.43 11.72
C GLY A 145 -3.60 11.50 10.52
N LYS A 146 -3.27 10.21 10.62
CA LYS A 146 -3.46 9.22 9.54
C LYS A 146 -4.54 8.18 9.85
N VAL A 147 -5.09 8.16 11.07
CA VAL A 147 -6.03 7.11 11.52
C VAL A 147 -7.27 7.02 10.63
N ASP A 148 -7.85 8.15 10.24
CA ASP A 148 -9.03 8.15 9.37
C ASP A 148 -8.72 7.62 7.97
N LYS A 149 -7.53 7.92 7.43
CA LYS A 149 -7.05 7.35 6.17
C LYS A 149 -6.85 5.83 6.29
N ILE A 150 -6.23 5.37 7.38
CA ILE A 150 -6.03 3.94 7.65
C ILE A 150 -7.37 3.20 7.70
N LYS A 151 -8.37 3.74 8.42
CA LYS A 151 -9.72 3.17 8.50
C LYS A 151 -10.36 3.06 7.12
N ARG A 152 -10.33 4.14 6.35
CA ARG A 152 -10.90 4.19 5.00
C ARG A 152 -10.23 3.19 4.06
N ILE A 153 -8.90 3.11 4.07
CA ILE A 153 -8.16 2.16 3.25
C ILE A 153 -8.49 0.71 3.66
N ALA A 154 -8.58 0.43 4.97
CA ALA A 154 -8.93 -0.91 5.45
C ALA A 154 -10.32 -1.34 4.99
N GLU A 155 -11.29 -0.43 5.04
CA GLU A 155 -12.66 -0.68 4.59
C GLU A 155 -12.74 -0.87 3.07
N GLU A 156 -12.18 0.04 2.29
CA GLU A 156 -12.28 0.00 0.81
C GLU A 156 -11.48 -1.16 0.18
N ILE A 157 -10.36 -1.57 0.77
CA ILE A 157 -9.48 -2.59 0.18
C ILE A 157 -9.80 -4.01 0.66
N LYS A 158 -10.18 -4.17 1.93
CA LYS A 158 -10.38 -5.49 2.57
C LYS A 158 -11.74 -5.63 3.26
N GLU A 159 -12.62 -4.64 3.14
CA GLU A 159 -13.92 -4.63 3.83
C GLU A 159 -13.78 -4.79 5.35
N ILE A 160 -12.69 -4.21 5.91
CA ILE A 160 -12.40 -4.25 7.34
C ILE A 160 -12.87 -2.96 7.98
N GLU A 161 -13.94 -3.02 8.74
CA GLU A 161 -14.33 -1.95 9.66
C GLU A 161 -13.37 -1.96 10.86
N LEU A 162 -12.60 -0.87 11.04
CA LEU A 162 -11.47 -0.83 11.96
C LEU A 162 -11.78 0.03 13.20
N LEU A 163 -11.62 -0.56 14.38
CA LEU A 163 -11.63 0.12 15.67
C LEU A 163 -10.20 0.18 16.24
N VAL A 164 -9.67 1.38 16.42
CA VAL A 164 -8.34 1.57 17.03
C VAL A 164 -8.51 1.85 18.51
N GLN A 165 -7.99 0.95 19.35
CA GLN A 165 -7.96 1.09 20.80
C GLN A 165 -6.57 1.49 21.27
N VAL A 166 -6.50 2.57 22.01
CA VAL A 166 -5.25 3.05 22.61
C VAL A 166 -5.10 2.42 23.99
N LEU A 167 -4.00 1.70 24.22
CA LEU A 167 -3.66 1.16 25.53
C LEU A 167 -2.90 2.24 26.31
N GLY A 168 -3.28 2.43 27.59
CA GLY A 168 -2.49 3.22 28.53
C GLY A 168 -1.10 2.61 28.70
N ASP A 169 -0.11 3.46 28.95
CA ASP A 169 1.26 3.04 29.25
C ASP A 169 1.35 2.26 30.56
#